data_797423fb6577ef4ee2512cf33be359df
#
_entry.id   797423fb6577ef4ee2512cf33be359df
#
_cell.length_a   1.000
_cell.length_b   1.000
_cell.length_c   1.000
_cell.angle_alpha   90.00
_cell.angle_beta   90.00
_cell.angle_gamma   90.00
#
_symmetry.space_group_name_H-M   'P 1'
#
loop_
_entity.id
_entity.type
_entity.pdbx_description
1 polymer ?
#
loop_
_entity_poly.entity_id
_entity_poly.type
_entity_poly.pdbx_seq_one_letter_code
_entity_poly.pdbx_strand_id
1 'polypeptide(L)'
;MKIRKYVKQRNVSQLPESIQDIIRKRHPVKSCGCLRNRLIGESNTTHGMSKHPAWAVWHSMKQRCNDPNHPAYHNYGGRGITVCDEWQHSFENFWRDMGSTYQRGLELDRRDNNKGYSPENCRWVPRKINVRNRRTNRFIETPLGRMTVAEYAERTGIGVTTLLYRISHGWAPELLC
;
A
#
# COMPACT_ATOMS: atom_id res chain seq x y z
N MET A 1 -34.91 7.01 30.23
CA MET A 1 -34.95 7.58 28.86
C MET A 1 -35.49 9.01 28.73
N LYS A 2 -35.89 9.68 29.80
CA LYS A 2 -36.43 11.06 29.77
C LYS A 2 -35.40 12.18 30.02
N ILE A 3 -34.23 11.91 30.56
CA ILE A 3 -33.24 12.94 30.96
C ILE A 3 -32.45 13.50 29.76
N ARG A 4 -32.25 12.72 28.66
CA ARG A 4 -31.54 13.20 27.47
C ARG A 4 -32.25 14.31 26.67
N LYS A 5 -33.55 14.45 26.77
CA LYS A 5 -34.33 15.50 26.08
C LYS A 5 -34.30 16.85 26.80
N TYR A 6 -34.04 16.87 28.11
CA TYR A 6 -34.09 18.10 28.92
C TYR A 6 -32.81 18.95 28.84
N VAL A 7 -31.66 18.33 28.58
CA VAL A 7 -30.36 19.02 28.54
C VAL A 7 -30.13 19.86 27.30
N LYS A 8 -30.94 19.66 26.24
CA LYS A 8 -30.77 20.41 24.96
C LYS A 8 -31.49 21.76 24.90
N GLN A 9 -32.33 22.13 25.89
CA GLN A 9 -33.20 23.31 25.76
C GLN A 9 -33.21 24.28 26.95
N ARG A 10 -32.44 24.07 28.02
CA ARG A 10 -32.39 25.02 29.15
C ARG A 10 -30.96 25.25 29.63
N ASN A 11 -30.67 26.52 29.95
CA ASN A 11 -29.43 26.95 30.57
C ASN A 11 -29.20 26.15 31.87
N VAL A 12 -28.11 25.43 32.02
CA VAL A 12 -27.82 24.53 33.15
C VAL A 12 -27.88 25.29 34.51
N SER A 13 -27.63 26.60 34.52
CA SER A 13 -27.73 27.46 35.69
C SER A 13 -29.14 27.63 36.24
N GLN A 14 -30.18 27.25 35.52
CA GLN A 14 -31.58 27.35 35.95
C GLN A 14 -32.15 26.05 36.55
N LEU A 15 -31.32 25.02 36.66
CA LEU A 15 -31.71 23.74 37.26
C LEU A 15 -31.46 23.75 38.77
N PRO A 16 -32.21 22.97 39.56
CA PRO A 16 -31.95 22.79 40.99
C PRO A 16 -30.50 22.37 41.23
N GLU A 17 -29.88 22.86 42.28
CA GLU A 17 -28.45 22.68 42.62
C GLU A 17 -28.04 21.20 42.65
N SER A 18 -28.94 20.33 43.18
CA SER A 18 -28.76 18.88 43.20
C SER A 18 -28.61 18.26 41.80
N ILE A 19 -29.27 18.82 40.79
CA ILE A 19 -29.19 18.35 39.40
C ILE A 19 -27.94 18.96 38.74
N GLN A 20 -27.58 20.20 39.05
CA GLN A 20 -26.33 20.78 38.57
C GLN A 20 -25.12 20.00 39.05
N ASP A 21 -25.11 19.57 40.30
CA ASP A 21 -24.04 18.74 40.87
C ASP A 21 -23.94 17.38 40.25
N ILE A 22 -25.07 16.74 39.93
CA ILE A 22 -25.08 15.45 39.19
C ILE A 22 -24.49 15.64 37.77
N ILE A 23 -24.83 16.74 37.10
CA ILE A 23 -24.31 17.06 35.79
C ILE A 23 -22.81 17.35 35.84
N ARG A 24 -22.34 18.10 36.84
CA ARG A 24 -20.92 18.42 37.08
C ARG A 24 -20.10 17.16 37.42
N LYS A 25 -20.64 16.25 38.24
CA LYS A 25 -19.97 14.99 38.60
C LYS A 25 -19.93 13.99 37.44
N ARG A 26 -20.97 13.94 36.58
CA ARG A 26 -21.00 13.05 35.40
C ARG A 26 -20.21 13.58 34.20
N HIS A 27 -20.00 14.87 34.10
CA HIS A 27 -19.22 15.52 33.07
C HIS A 27 -18.32 16.57 33.65
N PRO A 28 -17.21 16.18 34.29
CA PRO A 28 -16.22 17.16 34.72
C PRO A 28 -15.75 17.90 33.45
N VAL A 29 -16.14 19.20 33.36
CA VAL A 29 -15.74 20.06 32.25
C VAL A 29 -14.24 20.35 32.38
N LYS A 30 -13.41 19.40 32.00
CA LYS A 30 -12.00 19.63 31.70
C LYS A 30 -11.90 20.07 30.24
N SER A 31 -12.36 21.26 29.94
CA SER A 31 -12.50 21.72 28.58
C SER A 31 -11.37 22.65 28.15
N CYS A 32 -10.27 22.09 27.76
CA CYS A 32 -9.46 22.75 26.71
C CYS A 32 -9.67 22.15 25.33
N GLY A 33 -10.67 21.30 25.13
CA GLY A 33 -10.83 20.53 23.86
C GLY A 33 -9.76 19.45 23.62
N CYS A 34 -8.62 19.53 24.31
CA CYS A 34 -7.50 18.61 24.16
C CYS A 34 -7.86 17.17 24.55
N LEU A 35 -8.65 16.97 25.62
CA LEU A 35 -9.12 15.64 26.02
C LEU A 35 -10.08 15.04 24.99
N ARG A 36 -10.99 15.86 24.45
CA ARG A 36 -11.91 15.41 23.39
C ARG A 36 -11.15 15.00 22.14
N ASN A 37 -10.18 15.81 21.70
CA ASN A 37 -9.37 15.52 20.53
C ASN A 37 -8.49 14.27 20.74
N ARG A 38 -7.98 14.08 21.97
CA ARG A 38 -7.22 12.88 22.33
C ARG A 38 -8.09 11.63 22.30
N LEU A 39 -9.27 11.64 22.93
CA LEU A 39 -10.20 10.51 22.94
C LEU A 39 -10.73 10.17 21.54
N ILE A 40 -11.00 11.19 20.69
CA ILE A 40 -11.37 10.97 19.29
C ILE A 40 -10.20 10.37 18.52
N GLY A 41 -8.97 10.84 18.75
CA GLY A 41 -7.77 10.28 18.14
C GLY A 41 -7.54 8.82 18.52
N GLU A 42 -7.68 8.48 19.80
CA GLU A 42 -7.55 7.11 20.31
C GLU A 42 -8.64 6.18 19.75
N SER A 43 -9.91 6.65 19.70
CA SER A 43 -11.03 5.85 19.18
C SER A 43 -10.98 5.63 17.66
N ASN A 44 -10.31 6.51 16.91
CA ASN A 44 -10.17 6.42 15.47
C ASN A 44 -8.87 5.71 15.03
N THR A 45 -8.02 5.33 15.97
CA THR A 45 -6.78 4.62 15.67
C THR A 45 -7.06 3.12 15.57
N THR A 46 -7.12 2.59 14.35
CA THR A 46 -7.30 1.14 14.10
C THR A 46 -6.00 0.37 14.31
N HIS A 47 -4.94 0.77 13.66
CA HIS A 47 -3.65 0.04 13.70
C HIS A 47 -2.43 0.93 14.05
N GLY A 48 -2.61 2.25 14.24
CA GLY A 48 -1.53 3.19 14.58
C GLY A 48 -0.44 3.38 13.51
N MET A 49 -0.50 2.66 12.40
CA MET A 49 0.54 2.60 11.37
C MET A 49 0.24 3.44 10.12
N SER A 50 -0.74 4.34 10.15
CA SER A 50 -1.10 5.17 8.98
C SER A 50 0.04 6.07 8.48
N LYS A 51 1.02 6.38 9.35
CA LYS A 51 2.24 7.11 9.00
C LYS A 51 3.38 6.20 8.53
N HIS A 52 3.23 4.88 8.61
CA HIS A 52 4.26 3.95 8.18
C HIS A 52 4.33 3.90 6.64
N PRO A 53 5.53 3.91 6.02
CA PRO A 53 5.65 3.90 4.56
C PRO A 53 4.95 2.72 3.88
N ALA A 54 4.93 1.54 4.49
CA ALA A 54 4.24 0.37 3.97
C ALA A 54 2.71 0.57 3.86
N TRP A 55 2.12 1.41 4.72
CA TRP A 55 0.69 1.74 4.63
C TRP A 55 0.38 2.47 3.31
N ALA A 56 1.21 3.41 2.91
CA ALA A 56 1.06 4.12 1.64
C ALA A 56 1.18 3.15 0.44
N VAL A 57 2.09 2.18 0.52
CA VAL A 57 2.24 1.13 -0.50
C VAL A 57 0.98 0.27 -0.60
N TRP A 58 0.46 -0.21 0.53
CA TRP A 58 -0.78 -1.00 0.60
C TRP A 58 -1.98 -0.21 0.08
N HIS A 59 -2.14 1.04 0.50
CA HIS A 59 -3.23 1.90 0.03
C HIS A 59 -3.16 2.14 -1.49
N SER A 60 -1.99 2.49 -2.01
CA SER A 60 -1.77 2.68 -3.45
C SER A 60 -2.00 1.39 -4.26
N MET A 61 -1.62 0.23 -3.73
CA MET A 61 -1.91 -1.07 -4.34
C MET A 61 -3.41 -1.28 -4.52
N LYS A 62 -4.21 -1.03 -3.48
CA LYS A 62 -5.67 -1.13 -3.54
C LYS A 62 -6.30 -0.15 -4.53
N GLN A 63 -5.85 1.11 -4.53
CA GLN A 63 -6.36 2.11 -5.46
C GLN A 63 -6.14 1.70 -6.92
N ARG A 64 -4.94 1.23 -7.26
CA ARG A 64 -4.65 0.77 -8.63
C ARG A 64 -5.52 -0.40 -9.09
N CYS A 65 -5.94 -1.26 -8.17
CA CYS A 65 -6.75 -2.43 -8.49
C CYS A 65 -8.26 -2.13 -8.52
N ASN A 66 -8.74 -1.20 -7.68
CA ASN A 66 -10.17 -1.05 -7.42
C ASN A 66 -10.78 0.27 -7.94
N ASP A 67 -9.98 1.31 -8.16
CA ASP A 67 -10.48 2.62 -8.56
C ASP A 67 -10.33 2.82 -10.08
N PRO A 68 -11.43 2.77 -10.85
CA PRO A 68 -11.41 2.99 -12.30
C PRO A 68 -10.86 4.36 -12.72
N ASN A 69 -10.92 5.36 -11.82
CA ASN A 69 -10.41 6.71 -12.09
C ASN A 69 -8.91 6.84 -11.81
N HIS A 70 -8.30 5.83 -11.18
CA HIS A 70 -6.85 5.87 -10.92
C HIS A 70 -6.05 5.79 -12.23
N PRO A 71 -5.06 6.68 -12.48
CA PRO A 71 -4.32 6.73 -13.75
C PRO A 71 -3.68 5.39 -14.17
N ALA A 72 -3.29 4.57 -13.21
CA ALA A 72 -2.69 3.27 -13.49
C ALA A 72 -3.71 2.12 -13.56
N TYR A 73 -5.02 2.36 -13.35
CA TYR A 73 -6.04 1.30 -13.32
C TYR A 73 -6.00 0.40 -14.55
N HIS A 74 -5.82 0.95 -15.73
CA HIS A 74 -5.74 0.20 -16.99
C HIS A 74 -4.63 -0.86 -17.01
N ASN A 75 -3.59 -0.72 -16.18
CA ASN A 75 -2.49 -1.69 -16.05
C ASN A 75 -2.70 -2.70 -14.91
N TYR A 76 -3.70 -2.50 -14.05
CA TYR A 76 -3.98 -3.33 -12.87
C TYR A 76 -5.43 -3.81 -12.86
N GLY A 77 -6.34 -3.12 -12.19
CA GLY A 77 -7.75 -3.53 -12.09
C GLY A 77 -8.41 -3.72 -13.46
N GLY A 78 -8.14 -2.85 -14.42
CA GLY A 78 -8.63 -2.95 -15.80
C GLY A 78 -8.12 -4.18 -16.56
N ARG A 79 -7.10 -4.89 -16.02
CA ARG A 79 -6.60 -6.17 -16.53
C ARG A 79 -7.07 -7.36 -15.71
N GLY A 80 -7.92 -7.17 -14.70
CA GLY A 80 -8.32 -8.22 -13.78
C GLY A 80 -7.30 -8.51 -12.68
N ILE A 81 -6.33 -7.62 -12.43
CA ILE A 81 -5.42 -7.74 -11.29
C ILE A 81 -6.16 -7.32 -10.03
N THR A 82 -6.26 -8.23 -9.08
CA THR A 82 -6.95 -8.06 -7.80
C THR A 82 -5.97 -8.09 -6.63
N VAL A 83 -6.46 -7.70 -5.47
CA VAL A 83 -5.78 -7.90 -4.18
C VAL A 83 -6.50 -9.03 -3.46
N CYS A 84 -5.79 -9.95 -2.79
CA CYS A 84 -6.43 -11.01 -2.02
C CYS A 84 -7.33 -10.43 -0.92
N ASP A 85 -8.36 -11.17 -0.55
CA ASP A 85 -9.43 -10.69 0.35
C ASP A 85 -8.88 -10.25 1.70
N GLU A 86 -7.91 -10.97 2.26
CA GLU A 86 -7.31 -10.64 3.54
C GLU A 86 -6.63 -9.27 3.52
N TRP A 87 -5.92 -8.95 2.43
CA TRP A 87 -5.23 -7.66 2.29
C TRP A 87 -6.16 -6.55 1.81
N GLN A 88 -7.27 -6.91 1.15
CA GLN A 88 -8.26 -5.96 0.67
C GLN A 88 -8.90 -5.19 1.84
N HIS A 89 -9.12 -5.86 2.95
CA HIS A 89 -9.89 -5.33 4.07
C HIS A 89 -9.05 -4.94 5.29
N SER A 90 -7.81 -5.47 5.43
CA SER A 90 -6.97 -5.22 6.60
C SER A 90 -5.52 -4.96 6.23
N PHE A 91 -5.01 -3.80 6.71
CA PHE A 91 -3.58 -3.50 6.67
C PHE A 91 -2.78 -4.42 7.60
N GLU A 92 -3.35 -4.81 8.72
CA GLU A 92 -2.72 -5.71 9.69
C GLU A 92 -2.40 -7.06 9.05
N ASN A 93 -3.33 -7.62 8.27
CA ASN A 93 -3.11 -8.86 7.53
C ASN A 93 -1.99 -8.70 6.48
N PHE A 94 -2.01 -7.63 5.72
CA PHE A 94 -0.92 -7.30 4.80
C PHE A 94 0.42 -7.19 5.53
N TRP A 95 0.44 -6.50 6.69
CA TRP A 95 1.66 -6.29 7.46
C TRP A 95 2.16 -7.56 8.15
N ARG A 96 1.24 -8.42 8.64
CA ARG A 96 1.60 -9.74 9.17
C ARG A 96 2.36 -10.57 8.15
N ASP A 97 1.90 -10.57 6.89
CA ASP A 97 2.47 -11.43 5.85
C ASP A 97 3.73 -10.82 5.22
N MET A 98 3.78 -9.50 5.06
CA MET A 98 4.84 -8.81 4.33
C MET A 98 5.81 -8.02 5.21
N GLY A 99 5.50 -7.81 6.49
CA GLY A 99 6.27 -6.95 7.37
C GLY A 99 7.64 -7.52 7.74
N SER A 100 7.78 -8.83 7.88
CA SER A 100 9.03 -9.50 8.26
C SER A 100 10.17 -9.28 7.26
N THR A 101 9.84 -9.10 5.98
CA THR A 101 10.81 -8.88 4.90
C THR A 101 10.89 -7.43 4.43
N TYR A 102 10.11 -6.55 5.06
CA TYR A 102 10.10 -5.13 4.71
C TYR A 102 11.40 -4.44 5.14
N GLN A 103 11.97 -3.66 4.23
CA GLN A 103 13.05 -2.72 4.52
C GLN A 103 12.75 -1.39 3.84
N ARG A 104 13.14 -0.29 4.49
CA ARG A 104 12.94 1.05 3.93
C ARG A 104 13.69 1.19 2.60
N GLY A 105 13.01 1.69 1.58
CA GLY A 105 13.58 1.86 0.23
C GLY A 105 13.31 0.68 -0.72
N LEU A 106 12.76 -0.44 -0.22
CA LEU A 106 12.26 -1.50 -1.08
C LEU A 106 10.88 -1.17 -1.63
N GLU A 107 10.59 -1.71 -2.82
CA GLU A 107 9.31 -1.61 -3.51
C GLU A 107 8.59 -2.95 -3.49
N LEU A 108 7.27 -2.92 -3.37
CA LEU A 108 6.43 -4.11 -3.47
C LEU A 108 6.34 -4.54 -4.94
N ASP A 109 6.82 -5.73 -5.24
CA ASP A 109 6.84 -6.34 -6.56
C ASP A 109 5.99 -7.61 -6.58
N ARG A 110 5.29 -7.87 -7.70
CA ARG A 110 4.64 -9.15 -7.97
C ARG A 110 5.57 -10.01 -8.80
N ARG A 111 5.89 -11.23 -8.34
CA ARG A 111 6.74 -12.19 -9.07
C ARG A 111 6.20 -12.43 -10.48
N ASP A 112 4.90 -12.68 -10.55
CA ASP A 112 4.14 -12.81 -11.81
C ASP A 112 3.23 -11.59 -12.00
N ASN A 113 3.53 -10.78 -13.00
CA ASN A 113 2.78 -9.56 -13.31
C ASN A 113 1.36 -9.82 -13.85
N ASN A 114 1.00 -11.06 -14.17
CA ASN A 114 -0.33 -11.45 -14.62
C ASN A 114 -1.22 -11.93 -13.49
N LYS A 115 -0.64 -12.19 -12.31
CA LYS A 115 -1.38 -12.57 -11.10
C LYS A 115 -1.65 -11.38 -10.20
N GLY A 116 -2.64 -11.52 -9.29
CA GLY A 116 -2.99 -10.54 -8.29
C GLY A 116 -1.94 -10.37 -7.18
N TYR A 117 -2.25 -9.51 -6.24
CA TYR A 117 -1.46 -9.30 -5.04
C TYR A 117 -1.88 -10.32 -3.97
N SER A 118 -0.95 -11.17 -3.59
CA SER A 118 -1.09 -12.16 -2.52
C SER A 118 0.28 -12.44 -1.88
N PRO A 119 0.33 -13.09 -0.70
CA PRO A 119 1.59 -13.43 -0.03
C PRO A 119 2.55 -14.24 -0.92
N GLU A 120 2.02 -15.18 -1.70
CA GLU A 120 2.80 -16.07 -2.56
C GLU A 120 3.41 -15.35 -3.76
N ASN A 121 2.68 -14.34 -4.29
CA ASN A 121 3.06 -13.62 -5.49
C ASN A 121 3.83 -12.33 -5.21
N CYS A 122 3.79 -11.81 -3.98
CA CYS A 122 4.43 -10.54 -3.63
C CYS A 122 5.78 -10.72 -2.94
N ARG A 123 6.63 -9.72 -3.09
CA ARG A 123 7.93 -9.62 -2.43
C ARG A 123 8.39 -8.17 -2.35
N TRP A 124 9.25 -7.87 -1.39
CA TRP A 124 9.97 -6.61 -1.35
C TRP A 124 11.28 -6.71 -2.11
N VAL A 125 11.52 -5.78 -3.03
CA VAL A 125 12.72 -5.78 -3.86
C VAL A 125 13.28 -4.37 -4.04
N PRO A 126 14.58 -4.23 -4.31
CA PRO A 126 15.15 -2.97 -4.78
C PRO A 126 14.48 -2.51 -6.07
N ARG A 127 14.37 -1.20 -6.26
CA ARG A 127 13.79 -0.58 -7.46
C ARG A 127 14.33 -1.17 -8.77
N LYS A 128 15.64 -1.46 -8.83
CA LYS A 128 16.29 -2.08 -10.00
C LYS A 128 15.63 -3.40 -10.41
N ILE A 129 15.33 -4.25 -9.43
CA ILE A 129 14.68 -5.56 -9.66
C ILE A 129 13.22 -5.36 -10.09
N ASN A 130 12.49 -4.48 -9.40
CA ASN A 130 11.09 -4.18 -9.74
C ASN A 130 10.96 -3.62 -11.17
N VAL A 131 11.84 -2.71 -11.57
CA VAL A 131 11.86 -2.19 -12.95
C VAL A 131 12.14 -3.28 -13.96
N ARG A 132 13.04 -4.23 -13.66
CA ARG A 132 13.35 -5.38 -14.53
C ARG A 132 12.19 -6.37 -14.67
N ASN A 133 11.33 -6.46 -13.67
CA ASN A 133 10.14 -7.32 -13.70
C ASN A 133 8.96 -6.70 -14.47
N ARG A 134 9.08 -5.52 -15.03
CA ARG A 134 7.97 -4.89 -15.78
C ARG A 134 7.65 -5.67 -17.05
N ARG A 135 6.36 -5.82 -17.34
CA ARG A 135 5.84 -6.49 -18.53
C ARG A 135 6.32 -5.88 -19.86
N THR A 136 6.64 -4.58 -19.86
CA THR A 136 7.14 -3.86 -21.03
C THR A 136 8.60 -4.16 -21.35
N ASN A 137 9.31 -4.86 -20.47
CA ASN A 137 10.69 -5.22 -20.72
C ASN A 137 10.79 -6.31 -21.81
N ARG A 138 11.79 -6.17 -22.65
CA ARG A 138 12.14 -7.19 -23.64
C ARG A 138 12.99 -8.25 -22.97
N PHE A 139 12.44 -9.47 -22.92
CA PHE A 139 13.19 -10.66 -22.49
C PHE A 139 13.80 -11.35 -23.70
N ILE A 140 14.99 -11.91 -23.50
CA ILE A 140 15.76 -12.64 -24.48
C ILE A 140 16.22 -13.96 -23.90
N GLU A 141 16.32 -14.98 -24.75
CA GLU A 141 17.04 -16.20 -24.41
C GLU A 141 18.52 -15.95 -24.61
N THR A 142 19.33 -16.38 -23.66
CA THR A 142 20.80 -16.22 -23.68
C THR A 142 21.47 -17.49 -23.17
N PRO A 143 22.77 -17.69 -23.38
CA PRO A 143 23.50 -18.80 -22.76
C PRO A 143 23.43 -18.82 -21.22
N LEU A 144 23.14 -17.68 -20.61
CA LEU A 144 22.99 -17.55 -19.15
C LEU A 144 21.52 -17.71 -18.69
N GLY A 145 20.62 -18.14 -19.59
CA GLY A 145 19.20 -18.28 -19.35
C GLY A 145 18.37 -17.07 -19.81
N ARG A 146 17.05 -17.13 -19.59
CA ARG A 146 16.13 -16.08 -19.97
C ARG A 146 16.23 -14.87 -19.04
N MET A 147 16.54 -13.71 -19.59
CA MET A 147 16.67 -12.46 -18.82
C MET A 147 16.38 -11.23 -19.67
N THR A 148 16.33 -10.05 -19.05
CA THR A 148 16.16 -8.81 -19.81
C THR A 148 17.44 -8.40 -20.52
N VAL A 149 17.30 -7.65 -21.64
CA VAL A 149 18.46 -7.11 -22.37
C VAL A 149 19.37 -6.30 -21.44
N ALA A 150 18.79 -5.51 -20.55
CA ALA A 150 19.56 -4.70 -19.60
C ALA A 150 20.33 -5.55 -18.57
N GLU A 151 19.75 -6.69 -18.14
CA GLU A 151 20.44 -7.62 -17.25
C GLU A 151 21.58 -8.34 -17.95
N TYR A 152 21.36 -8.77 -19.19
CA TYR A 152 22.40 -9.41 -19.99
C TYR A 152 23.56 -8.45 -20.29
N ALA A 153 23.25 -7.20 -20.64
CA ALA A 153 24.24 -6.14 -20.83
C ALA A 153 25.15 -5.97 -19.60
N GLU A 154 24.54 -5.98 -18.42
CA GLU A 154 25.25 -5.79 -17.16
C GLU A 154 26.15 -7.00 -16.81
N ARG A 155 25.71 -8.22 -17.13
CA ARG A 155 26.49 -9.43 -16.88
C ARG A 155 27.65 -9.62 -17.84
N THR A 156 27.49 -9.17 -19.10
CA THR A 156 28.49 -9.36 -20.17
C THR A 156 29.38 -8.16 -20.40
N GLY A 157 29.02 -6.98 -19.86
CA GLY A 157 29.71 -5.73 -20.15
C GLY A 157 29.40 -5.16 -21.55
N ILE A 158 28.54 -5.81 -22.34
CA ILE A 158 28.18 -5.35 -23.69
C ILE A 158 27.10 -4.27 -23.59
N GLY A 159 27.26 -3.17 -24.33
CA GLY A 159 26.29 -2.08 -24.32
C GLY A 159 24.90 -2.53 -24.80
N VAL A 160 23.85 -2.02 -24.13
CA VAL A 160 22.44 -2.33 -24.47
C VAL A 160 22.14 -2.07 -25.94
N THR A 161 22.64 -0.97 -26.49
CA THR A 161 22.45 -0.60 -27.90
C THR A 161 23.05 -1.65 -28.84
N THR A 162 24.25 -2.16 -28.54
CA THR A 162 24.91 -3.22 -29.32
C THR A 162 24.11 -4.51 -29.27
N LEU A 163 23.61 -4.89 -28.08
CA LEU A 163 22.75 -6.07 -27.93
C LEU A 163 21.46 -5.93 -28.73
N LEU A 164 20.78 -4.80 -28.62
CA LEU A 164 19.56 -4.53 -29.39
C LEU A 164 19.81 -4.60 -30.90
N TYR A 165 20.94 -4.07 -31.37
CA TYR A 165 21.35 -4.18 -32.76
C TYR A 165 21.52 -5.67 -33.20
N ARG A 166 22.31 -6.45 -32.45
CA ARG A 166 22.53 -7.88 -32.73
C ARG A 166 21.22 -8.65 -32.76
N ILE A 167 20.34 -8.42 -31.77
CA ILE A 167 19.02 -9.06 -31.66
C ILE A 167 18.13 -8.68 -32.85
N SER A 168 18.13 -7.41 -33.28
CA SER A 168 17.31 -6.96 -34.43
C SER A 168 17.80 -7.52 -35.76
N HIS A 169 19.08 -7.91 -35.85
CA HIS A 169 19.67 -8.53 -37.03
C HIS A 169 19.68 -10.07 -36.94
N GLY A 170 18.95 -10.65 -36.01
CA GLY A 170 18.74 -12.09 -35.94
C GLY A 170 19.94 -12.91 -35.47
N TRP A 171 20.87 -12.29 -34.71
CA TRP A 171 21.99 -13.04 -34.15
C TRP A 171 21.50 -14.11 -33.19
N ALA A 172 22.07 -15.31 -33.31
CA ALA A 172 21.74 -16.39 -32.37
C ALA A 172 22.12 -16.04 -30.93
N PRO A 173 21.41 -16.57 -29.93
CA PRO A 173 21.66 -16.27 -28.51
C PRO A 173 23.12 -16.48 -28.11
N GLU A 174 23.80 -17.49 -28.65
CA GLU A 174 25.18 -17.81 -28.37
C GLU A 174 26.16 -16.75 -28.90
N LEU A 175 25.76 -15.97 -29.90
CA LEU A 175 26.56 -14.93 -30.55
C LEU A 175 26.26 -13.54 -30.00
N LEU A 176 25.42 -13.44 -29.00
CA LEU A 176 25.11 -12.16 -28.35
C LEU A 176 26.27 -11.65 -27.47
N CYS A 177 27.21 -12.49 -27.09
CA CYS A 177 28.40 -12.17 -26.32
C CYS A 177 29.44 -11.44 -27.14
#